data_d697fa0f3e906ef75f28cd28921c720c
#
_entry.id   d697fa0f3e906ef75f28cd28921c720c
#
_cell.length_a   1.000
_cell.length_b   1.000
_cell.length_c   1.000
_cell.angle_alpha   90.00
_cell.angle_beta   90.00
_cell.angle_gamma   90.00
#
_symmetry.space_group_name_H-M   'P 1'
#
loop_
_entity.id
_entity.type
_entity.pdbx_description
1 polymer ?
#
loop_
_entity_poly.entity_id
_entity_poly.type
_entity_poly.pdbx_seq_one_letter_code
_entity_poly.pdbx_strand_id
1 'polypeptide(L)'
;MEREKLKSRLGFILLSAGCAIGIGNVWKFPYMAGQGGGGAFVLFYLLFLVILGLPIMTMEFAVGRASHKSPVRAYQALEKPGQKWHIHGYFTLIGCYLLMMFYTTVAGWMLHYFYMTAAGKLVGLDTDQVAGKFTDMLASPLTMGFWMVVVVAIGIFVCARGLQNGLEKVTKVMMIALLVIMVVLAVNSMFMPGAKEGLTFFLVPDFERMKEVGIVNTLVGAMNQAFFTLSLGIGAMAIFGSYIGKEHALLGESVRVVVLDTFVAITAGLIIFPACFTYGVDQTSGPSLIFITLPNIFANMAMGRLWGSLFFLFMAFAALSTVLAVFENIICCGMELTGWNRQKSSLVNFFLIIALSLPCVLGYNVWAWDGFAIFGGAVLDVEDFLVSTLSLPLGSLVYLLFCVTRWGWGWDNYKKEVNTGKGLKMHDWMRGYLTYGLPLIVLFIFVFGLYDKFIA
;
A
#
# COMPACT_ATOMS: atom_id res chain seq x y z
N MET A 1 -28.57 -8.77 0.88
CA MET A 1 -27.55 -9.74 1.36
C MET A 1 -27.07 -9.25 2.72
N GLU A 2 -27.13 -10.08 3.75
CA GLU A 2 -26.63 -9.71 5.08
C GLU A 2 -25.11 -9.62 5.05
N ARG A 3 -24.54 -8.55 5.65
CA ARG A 3 -23.10 -8.30 5.59
C ARG A 3 -22.36 -9.25 6.53
N GLU A 4 -21.34 -9.96 6.05
CA GLU A 4 -20.46 -10.75 6.89
C GLU A 4 -19.78 -9.85 7.95
N LYS A 5 -19.49 -10.40 9.14
CA LYS A 5 -18.77 -9.70 10.21
C LYS A 5 -17.48 -10.41 10.54
N LEU A 6 -16.47 -9.67 10.93
CA LEU A 6 -15.22 -10.24 11.45
C LEU A 6 -15.45 -10.89 12.81
N LYS A 7 -14.72 -11.98 13.07
CA LYS A 7 -14.84 -12.73 14.34
C LYS A 7 -14.23 -11.98 15.53
N SER A 8 -13.19 -11.16 15.26
CA SER A 8 -12.42 -10.55 16.33
C SER A 8 -11.94 -9.15 15.96
N ARG A 9 -11.79 -8.30 17.00
CA ARG A 9 -11.16 -6.99 16.87
C ARG A 9 -9.73 -7.08 16.32
N LEU A 10 -8.94 -8.06 16.81
CA LEU A 10 -7.60 -8.29 16.30
C LEU A 10 -7.63 -8.64 14.80
N GLY A 11 -8.64 -9.42 14.36
CA GLY A 11 -8.86 -9.70 12.94
C GLY A 11 -9.07 -8.44 12.12
N PHE A 12 -9.90 -7.51 12.61
CA PHE A 12 -10.10 -6.22 11.97
C PHE A 12 -8.80 -5.40 11.87
N ILE A 13 -8.07 -5.26 12.99
CA ILE A 13 -6.82 -4.49 13.02
C ILE A 13 -5.78 -5.08 12.06
N LEU A 14 -5.54 -6.39 12.13
CA LEU A 14 -4.54 -7.04 11.28
C LEU A 14 -4.94 -7.08 9.81
N LEU A 15 -6.23 -7.18 9.50
CA LEU A 15 -6.73 -7.16 8.14
C LEU A 15 -6.61 -5.74 7.53
N SER A 16 -7.02 -4.72 8.28
CA SER A 16 -6.90 -3.33 7.85
C SER A 16 -5.44 -2.89 7.77
N ALA A 17 -4.61 -3.28 8.75
CA ALA A 17 -3.18 -3.04 8.69
C ALA A 17 -2.53 -3.80 7.54
N GLY A 18 -2.94 -5.05 7.25
CA GLY A 18 -2.44 -5.80 6.10
C GLY A 18 -2.82 -5.20 4.74
N CYS A 19 -3.88 -4.39 4.67
CA CYS A 19 -4.19 -3.59 3.49
C CYS A 19 -3.24 -2.40 3.34
N ALA A 20 -2.91 -1.74 4.44
CA ALA A 20 -1.96 -0.63 4.48
C ALA A 20 -0.52 -1.13 4.29
N ILE A 21 -0.11 -2.14 5.04
CA ILE A 21 1.22 -2.74 5.00
C ILE A 21 1.41 -3.53 3.69
N GLY A 22 2.13 -2.93 2.76
CA GLY A 22 2.36 -3.52 1.45
C GLY A 22 3.72 -3.14 0.87
N ILE A 23 3.81 -3.16 -0.43
CA ILE A 23 4.99 -2.71 -1.19
C ILE A 23 5.34 -1.26 -0.83
N GLY A 24 4.35 -0.46 -0.48
CA GLY A 24 4.53 0.93 -0.02
C GLY A 24 5.46 1.08 1.17
N ASN A 25 5.38 0.20 2.16
CA ASN A 25 6.20 0.24 3.37
C ASN A 25 7.58 -0.37 3.20
N VAL A 26 7.64 -1.48 2.44
CA VAL A 26 8.84 -2.32 2.41
C VAL A 26 9.78 -1.98 1.26
N TRP A 27 9.29 -1.26 0.25
CA TRP A 27 10.05 -0.83 -0.91
C TRP A 27 9.98 0.70 -1.14
N LYS A 28 8.76 1.24 -1.40
CA LYS A 28 8.59 2.65 -1.79
C LYS A 28 9.04 3.61 -0.68
N PHE A 29 8.71 3.31 0.59
CA PHE A 29 9.09 4.14 1.72
C PHE A 29 10.61 4.22 1.94
N PRO A 30 11.39 3.11 2.03
CA PRO A 30 12.85 3.21 2.14
C PRO A 30 13.49 3.94 0.94
N TYR A 31 13.00 3.68 -0.27
CA TYR A 31 13.46 4.38 -1.47
C TYR A 31 13.21 5.89 -1.37
N MET A 32 12.00 6.30 -1.05
CA MET A 32 11.65 7.72 -0.87
C MET A 32 12.42 8.37 0.28
N ALA A 33 12.67 7.64 1.37
CA ALA A 33 13.49 8.12 2.47
C ALA A 33 14.96 8.31 2.04
N GLY A 34 15.51 7.41 1.23
CA GLY A 34 16.82 7.56 0.63
C GLY A 34 16.93 8.82 -0.23
N GLN A 35 15.99 9.00 -1.16
CA GLN A 35 15.92 10.18 -2.03
C GLN A 35 15.61 11.48 -1.28
N GLY A 36 14.78 11.45 -0.25
CA GLY A 36 14.33 12.62 0.50
C GLY A 36 15.28 13.08 1.61
N GLY A 37 16.52 12.57 1.67
CA GLY A 37 17.51 13.00 2.65
C GLY A 37 17.47 12.26 3.99
N GLY A 38 16.85 11.07 4.05
CA GLY A 38 16.88 10.21 5.24
C GLY A 38 15.93 10.65 6.34
N GLY A 39 16.44 10.88 7.56
CA GLY A 39 15.65 11.14 8.76
C GLY A 39 14.75 12.37 8.69
N ALA A 40 15.09 13.40 7.89
CA ALA A 40 14.22 14.56 7.68
C ALA A 40 12.94 14.14 6.93
N PHE A 41 13.06 13.34 5.88
CA PHE A 41 11.90 12.76 5.19
C PHE A 41 11.03 11.93 6.15
N VAL A 42 11.65 11.05 6.95
CA VAL A 42 10.94 10.21 7.93
C VAL A 42 10.15 11.06 8.91
N LEU A 43 10.73 12.13 9.43
CA LEU A 43 10.05 13.05 10.35
C LEU A 43 8.78 13.65 9.72
N PHE A 44 8.88 14.18 8.49
CA PHE A 44 7.72 14.75 7.80
C PHE A 44 6.70 13.69 7.39
N TYR A 45 7.13 12.51 6.98
CA TYR A 45 6.25 11.40 6.72
C TYR A 45 5.39 11.03 7.96
N LEU A 46 6.02 10.89 9.13
CA LEU A 46 5.29 10.63 10.39
C LEU A 46 4.32 11.75 10.73
N LEU A 47 4.70 13.00 10.52
CA LEU A 47 3.79 14.14 10.70
C LEU A 47 2.58 14.04 9.77
N PHE A 48 2.81 13.78 8.48
CA PHE A 48 1.74 13.67 7.49
C PHE A 48 0.85 12.44 7.67
N LEU A 49 1.36 11.33 8.19
CA LEU A 49 0.53 10.20 8.59
C LEU A 49 -0.52 10.61 9.63
N VAL A 50 -0.13 11.45 10.60
CA VAL A 50 -1.05 11.90 11.66
C VAL A 50 -2.02 12.96 11.15
N ILE A 51 -1.54 13.97 10.42
CA ILE A 51 -2.38 15.09 10.01
C ILE A 51 -3.21 14.83 8.76
N LEU A 52 -2.75 13.97 7.83
CA LEU A 52 -3.46 13.64 6.60
C LEU A 52 -4.03 12.21 6.64
N GLY A 53 -3.18 11.23 6.87
CA GLY A 53 -3.52 9.81 6.74
C GLY A 53 -4.57 9.37 7.74
N LEU A 54 -4.36 9.62 9.02
CA LEU A 54 -5.25 9.19 10.09
C LEU A 54 -6.70 9.73 9.96
N PRO A 55 -6.94 11.05 9.68
CA PRO A 55 -8.28 11.55 9.47
C PRO A 55 -8.99 10.91 8.28
N ILE A 56 -8.33 10.78 7.14
CA ILE A 56 -8.93 10.24 5.91
C ILE A 56 -9.25 8.74 6.08
N MET A 57 -8.33 7.96 6.68
CA MET A 57 -8.61 6.57 7.04
C MET A 57 -9.85 6.43 7.93
N THR A 58 -9.98 7.31 8.92
CA THR A 58 -11.14 7.33 9.83
C THR A 58 -12.43 7.63 9.06
N MET A 59 -12.38 8.50 8.04
CA MET A 59 -13.52 8.80 7.16
C MET A 59 -13.94 7.59 6.31
N GLU A 60 -12.99 6.91 5.70
CA GLU A 60 -13.27 5.69 4.95
C GLU A 60 -13.91 4.61 5.85
N PHE A 61 -13.36 4.35 7.02
CA PHE A 61 -13.96 3.43 7.99
C PHE A 61 -15.38 3.86 8.39
N ALA A 62 -15.61 5.17 8.60
CA ALA A 62 -16.92 5.67 8.99
C ALA A 62 -17.96 5.48 7.89
N VAL A 63 -17.63 5.77 6.64
CA VAL A 63 -18.50 5.56 5.48
C VAL A 63 -18.84 4.07 5.31
N GLY A 64 -17.85 3.19 5.45
CA GLY A 64 -18.05 1.76 5.42
C GLY A 64 -18.95 1.25 6.54
N ARG A 65 -18.66 1.64 7.80
CA ARG A 65 -19.41 1.19 8.98
C ARG A 65 -20.83 1.71 9.02
N ALA A 66 -21.04 2.97 8.64
CA ALA A 66 -22.39 3.55 8.63
C ALA A 66 -23.30 2.95 7.56
N SER A 67 -22.72 2.65 6.39
CA SER A 67 -23.49 2.09 5.26
C SER A 67 -23.71 0.59 5.35
N HIS A 68 -22.81 -0.16 5.99
CA HIS A 68 -22.73 -1.62 5.91
C HIS A 68 -22.72 -2.14 4.47
N LYS A 69 -22.14 -1.36 3.55
CA LYS A 69 -22.02 -1.66 2.11
C LYS A 69 -20.57 -1.62 1.65
N SER A 70 -20.32 -2.24 0.49
CA SER A 70 -19.06 -2.03 -0.20
C SER A 70 -18.95 -0.59 -0.71
N PRO A 71 -17.73 -0.07 -0.99
CA PRO A 71 -17.55 1.31 -1.41
C PRO A 71 -18.44 1.73 -2.58
N VAL A 72 -18.70 0.82 -3.53
CA VAL A 72 -19.53 1.08 -4.70
C VAL A 72 -20.99 1.41 -4.37
N ARG A 73 -21.51 0.97 -3.22
CA ARG A 73 -22.87 1.25 -2.75
C ARG A 73 -22.92 2.08 -1.47
N ALA A 74 -21.78 2.31 -0.82
CA ALA A 74 -21.72 3.02 0.46
C ALA A 74 -22.24 4.46 0.36
N TYR A 75 -21.79 5.18 -0.67
CA TYR A 75 -22.25 6.56 -0.91
C TYR A 75 -23.75 6.64 -1.15
N GLN A 76 -24.29 5.74 -1.99
CA GLN A 76 -25.74 5.69 -2.28
C GLN A 76 -26.57 5.46 -1.02
N ALA A 77 -26.05 4.71 -0.06
CA ALA A 77 -26.75 4.43 1.20
C ALA A 77 -26.74 5.64 2.18
N LEU A 78 -25.79 6.57 2.04
CA LEU A 78 -25.59 7.68 2.98
C LEU A 78 -25.88 9.06 2.38
N GLU A 79 -25.92 9.20 1.05
CA GLU A 79 -26.19 10.47 0.37
C GLU A 79 -27.65 10.89 0.53
N LYS A 80 -27.89 12.19 0.45
CA LYS A 80 -29.26 12.75 0.48
C LYS A 80 -29.94 12.57 -0.88
N PRO A 81 -31.29 12.49 -0.92
CA PRO A 81 -32.01 12.40 -2.19
C PRO A 81 -31.62 13.49 -3.18
N GLY A 82 -31.36 13.11 -4.44
CA GLY A 82 -30.96 14.02 -5.52
C GLY A 82 -29.46 14.32 -5.61
N GLN A 83 -28.66 13.83 -4.69
CA GLN A 83 -27.19 13.93 -4.78
C GLN A 83 -26.61 12.82 -5.68
N LYS A 84 -25.35 13.01 -6.11
CA LYS A 84 -24.66 12.09 -7.05
C LYS A 84 -23.31 11.60 -6.50
N TRP A 85 -23.12 11.55 -5.19
CA TRP A 85 -21.89 11.07 -4.58
C TRP A 85 -21.64 9.58 -4.88
N HIS A 86 -22.69 8.80 -5.12
CA HIS A 86 -22.58 7.38 -5.52
C HIS A 86 -21.72 7.15 -6.75
N ILE A 87 -21.56 8.16 -7.63
CA ILE A 87 -20.66 8.05 -8.80
C ILE A 87 -19.24 7.77 -8.34
N HIS A 88 -18.80 8.36 -7.23
CA HIS A 88 -17.46 8.11 -6.68
C HIS A 88 -17.24 6.64 -6.29
N GLY A 89 -18.29 5.93 -5.88
CA GLY A 89 -18.19 4.50 -5.60
C GLY A 89 -17.69 3.66 -6.78
N TYR A 90 -18.03 4.05 -8.01
CA TYR A 90 -17.49 3.40 -9.21
C TYR A 90 -16.03 3.78 -9.46
N PHE A 91 -15.65 5.04 -9.20
CA PHE A 91 -14.24 5.46 -9.30
C PHE A 91 -13.36 4.72 -8.30
N THR A 92 -13.82 4.47 -7.08
CA THR A 92 -13.07 3.66 -6.11
C THR A 92 -12.85 2.23 -6.60
N LEU A 93 -13.85 1.62 -7.23
CA LEU A 93 -13.72 0.29 -7.81
C LEU A 93 -12.73 0.26 -8.98
N ILE A 94 -12.80 1.25 -9.88
CA ILE A 94 -11.84 1.40 -10.99
C ILE A 94 -10.42 1.57 -10.42
N GLY A 95 -10.24 2.39 -9.39
CA GLY A 95 -8.96 2.57 -8.71
C GLY A 95 -8.39 1.26 -8.13
N CYS A 96 -9.26 0.39 -7.59
CA CYS A 96 -8.85 -0.94 -7.14
C CYS A 96 -8.34 -1.82 -8.28
N TYR A 97 -9.00 -1.81 -9.44
CA TYR A 97 -8.51 -2.56 -10.60
C TYR A 97 -7.20 -1.98 -11.13
N LEU A 98 -7.10 -0.67 -11.29
CA LEU A 98 -5.86 0.01 -11.71
C LEU A 98 -4.69 -0.34 -10.79
N LEU A 99 -4.90 -0.33 -9.47
CA LEU A 99 -3.88 -0.73 -8.52
C LEU A 99 -3.46 -2.19 -8.76
N MET A 100 -4.41 -3.10 -8.95
CA MET A 100 -4.10 -4.52 -9.10
C MET A 100 -3.43 -4.85 -10.43
N MET A 101 -3.55 -4.01 -11.47
CA MET A 101 -2.91 -4.22 -12.78
C MET A 101 -1.39 -4.36 -12.64
N PHE A 102 -0.73 -3.46 -11.91
CA PHE A 102 0.72 -3.53 -11.68
C PHE A 102 1.10 -4.23 -10.38
N TYR A 103 0.29 -4.11 -9.34
CA TYR A 103 0.63 -4.61 -8.00
C TYR A 103 0.75 -6.14 -7.96
N THR A 104 -0.11 -6.87 -8.71
CA THR A 104 -0.02 -8.33 -8.85
C THR A 104 1.25 -8.77 -9.55
N THR A 105 1.72 -8.01 -10.54
CA THR A 105 2.97 -8.26 -11.25
C THR A 105 4.18 -8.07 -10.32
N VAL A 106 4.23 -6.97 -9.57
CA VAL A 106 5.32 -6.70 -8.61
C VAL A 106 5.31 -7.71 -7.46
N ALA A 107 4.13 -8.10 -6.96
CA ALA A 107 4.01 -9.18 -5.98
C ALA A 107 4.53 -10.52 -6.54
N GLY A 108 4.32 -10.76 -7.84
CA GLY A 108 4.89 -11.89 -8.55
C GLY A 108 6.42 -11.89 -8.56
N TRP A 109 7.06 -10.72 -8.76
CA TRP A 109 8.52 -10.60 -8.66
C TRP A 109 9.04 -10.98 -7.27
N MET A 110 8.36 -10.60 -6.22
CA MET A 110 8.75 -10.94 -4.85
C MET A 110 8.65 -12.44 -4.57
N LEU A 111 7.60 -13.13 -5.06
CA LEU A 111 7.49 -14.57 -4.98
C LEU A 111 8.56 -15.28 -5.83
N HIS A 112 8.87 -14.77 -7.01
CA HIS A 112 9.93 -15.30 -7.86
C HIS A 112 11.29 -15.19 -7.15
N TYR A 113 11.62 -14.05 -6.57
CA TYR A 113 12.87 -13.86 -5.84
C TYR A 113 12.94 -14.68 -4.55
N PHE A 114 11.83 -14.86 -3.85
CA PHE A 114 11.75 -15.82 -2.75
C PHE A 114 12.13 -17.24 -3.22
N TYR A 115 11.53 -17.70 -4.33
CA TYR A 115 11.85 -18.99 -4.91
C TYR A 115 13.32 -19.09 -5.32
N MET A 116 13.86 -18.10 -6.02
CA MET A 116 15.26 -18.11 -6.47
C MET A 116 16.23 -18.16 -5.30
N THR A 117 15.98 -17.38 -4.26
CA THR A 117 16.86 -17.33 -3.07
C THR A 117 16.75 -18.62 -2.26
N ALA A 118 15.53 -19.10 -2.00
CA ALA A 118 15.29 -20.34 -1.26
C ALA A 118 15.85 -21.57 -2.00
N ALA A 119 15.79 -21.58 -3.33
CA ALA A 119 16.40 -22.63 -4.15
C ALA A 119 17.92 -22.51 -4.30
N GLY A 120 18.55 -21.44 -3.75
CA GLY A 120 20.00 -21.23 -3.83
C GLY A 120 20.50 -20.78 -5.20
N LYS A 121 19.63 -20.30 -6.08
CA LYS A 121 19.98 -19.89 -7.47
C LYS A 121 20.79 -18.61 -7.57
N LEU A 122 20.91 -17.85 -6.47
CA LEU A 122 21.69 -16.62 -6.39
C LEU A 122 23.03 -16.80 -5.69
N VAL A 123 23.29 -17.95 -5.07
CA VAL A 123 24.51 -18.19 -4.29
C VAL A 123 25.74 -18.20 -5.20
N GLY A 124 26.74 -17.39 -4.84
CA GLY A 124 28.02 -17.33 -5.56
C GLY A 124 27.99 -16.59 -6.89
N LEU A 125 26.87 -15.91 -7.22
CA LEU A 125 26.82 -15.02 -8.37
C LEU A 125 27.51 -13.70 -8.07
N ASP A 126 28.17 -13.13 -9.08
CA ASP A 126 28.71 -11.77 -9.04
C ASP A 126 27.61 -10.73 -9.28
N THR A 127 27.95 -9.45 -9.13
CA THR A 127 27.01 -8.33 -9.25
C THR A 127 26.34 -8.25 -10.61
N ASP A 128 27.10 -8.51 -11.69
CA ASP A 128 26.57 -8.44 -13.06
C ASP A 128 25.63 -9.60 -13.34
N GLN A 129 25.96 -10.78 -12.84
CA GLN A 129 25.12 -11.97 -12.94
C GLN A 129 23.82 -11.81 -12.16
N VAL A 130 23.84 -11.22 -10.97
CA VAL A 130 22.63 -10.90 -10.19
C VAL A 130 21.78 -9.86 -10.92
N ALA A 131 22.36 -8.80 -11.45
CA ALA A 131 21.66 -7.82 -12.27
C ALA A 131 21.06 -8.47 -13.53
N GLY A 132 21.81 -9.35 -14.18
CA GLY A 132 21.35 -10.15 -15.31
C GLY A 132 20.09 -10.98 -14.99
N LYS A 133 19.99 -11.58 -13.80
CA LYS A 133 18.78 -12.31 -13.37
C LYS A 133 17.52 -11.43 -13.33
N PHE A 134 17.65 -10.18 -12.90
CA PHE A 134 16.53 -9.24 -12.90
C PHE A 134 16.13 -8.87 -14.34
N THR A 135 17.10 -8.55 -15.18
CA THR A 135 16.87 -8.22 -16.59
C THR A 135 16.25 -9.42 -17.35
N ASP A 136 16.76 -10.64 -17.13
CA ASP A 136 16.22 -11.88 -17.72
C ASP A 136 14.76 -12.12 -17.30
N MET A 137 14.42 -11.84 -16.03
CA MET A 137 13.05 -11.96 -15.54
C MET A 137 12.14 -10.95 -16.26
N LEU A 138 12.53 -9.68 -16.36
CA LEU A 138 11.76 -8.63 -17.03
C LEU A 138 11.60 -8.90 -18.54
N ALA A 139 12.62 -9.43 -19.18
CA ALA A 139 12.60 -9.79 -20.60
C ALA A 139 11.75 -11.05 -20.89
N SER A 140 11.38 -11.84 -19.87
CA SER A 140 10.60 -13.07 -20.04
C SER A 140 9.12 -12.89 -19.70
N PRO A 141 8.23 -12.68 -20.69
CA PRO A 141 6.79 -12.55 -20.44
C PRO A 141 6.19 -13.80 -19.79
N LEU A 142 6.72 -14.99 -20.08
CA LEU A 142 6.27 -16.24 -19.48
C LEU A 142 6.59 -16.30 -17.98
N THR A 143 7.81 -15.93 -17.58
CA THR A 143 8.22 -15.91 -16.17
C THR A 143 7.41 -14.88 -15.38
N MET A 144 7.31 -13.65 -15.88
CA MET A 144 6.52 -12.61 -15.25
C MET A 144 5.04 -12.98 -15.15
N GLY A 145 4.45 -13.44 -16.27
CA GLY A 145 3.05 -13.85 -16.34
C GLY A 145 2.74 -15.03 -15.42
N PHE A 146 3.61 -16.04 -15.35
CA PHE A 146 3.43 -17.18 -14.46
C PHE A 146 3.34 -16.74 -12.99
N TRP A 147 4.30 -15.94 -12.49
CA TRP A 147 4.29 -15.50 -11.10
C TRP A 147 3.16 -14.54 -10.78
N MET A 148 2.77 -13.67 -11.72
CA MET A 148 1.58 -12.83 -11.60
C MET A 148 0.32 -13.69 -11.46
N VAL A 149 0.13 -14.72 -12.31
CA VAL A 149 -1.02 -15.64 -12.22
C VAL A 149 -1.02 -16.40 -10.90
N VAL A 150 0.15 -16.82 -10.39
CA VAL A 150 0.27 -17.46 -9.06
C VAL A 150 -0.24 -16.52 -7.95
N VAL A 151 0.15 -15.24 -7.97
CA VAL A 151 -0.35 -14.24 -6.99
C VAL A 151 -1.86 -14.12 -7.09
N VAL A 152 -2.41 -13.93 -8.30
CA VAL A 152 -3.86 -13.79 -8.50
C VAL A 152 -4.59 -15.05 -8.05
N ALA A 153 -4.07 -16.24 -8.36
CA ALA A 153 -4.66 -17.50 -7.94
C ALA A 153 -4.70 -17.66 -6.42
N ILE A 154 -3.60 -17.36 -5.72
CA ILE A 154 -3.54 -17.40 -4.25
C ILE A 154 -4.56 -16.41 -3.68
N GLY A 155 -4.57 -15.16 -4.15
CA GLY A 155 -5.44 -14.11 -3.64
C GLY A 155 -6.93 -14.44 -3.83
N ILE A 156 -7.33 -14.80 -5.03
CA ILE A 156 -8.72 -15.18 -5.34
C ILE A 156 -9.15 -16.45 -4.58
N PHE A 157 -8.29 -17.45 -4.48
CA PHE A 157 -8.60 -18.67 -3.75
C PHE A 157 -8.87 -18.41 -2.26
N VAL A 158 -8.08 -17.53 -1.62
CA VAL A 158 -8.27 -17.15 -0.23
C VAL A 158 -9.57 -16.37 -0.06
N CYS A 159 -9.83 -15.36 -0.92
CA CYS A 159 -11.04 -14.54 -0.84
C CYS A 159 -12.33 -15.33 -1.16
N ALA A 160 -12.26 -16.30 -2.09
CA ALA A 160 -13.40 -17.17 -2.42
C ALA A 160 -13.88 -18.04 -1.25
N ARG A 161 -12.98 -18.32 -0.26
CA ARG A 161 -13.34 -19.06 0.97
C ARG A 161 -14.13 -18.24 1.99
N GLY A 162 -14.39 -16.95 1.70
CA GLY A 162 -15.14 -16.04 2.54
C GLY A 162 -14.30 -15.26 3.54
N LEU A 163 -14.96 -14.33 4.22
CA LEU A 163 -14.29 -13.37 5.11
C LEU A 163 -13.62 -14.06 6.31
N GLN A 164 -14.35 -14.90 7.03
CA GLN A 164 -13.87 -15.46 8.30
C GLN A 164 -12.90 -16.64 8.15
N ASN A 165 -13.21 -17.58 7.24
CA ASN A 165 -12.46 -18.83 7.07
C ASN A 165 -11.32 -18.70 6.05
N GLY A 166 -11.40 -17.74 5.13
CA GLY A 166 -10.36 -17.41 4.16
C GLY A 166 -9.54 -16.21 4.60
N LEU A 167 -10.08 -15.02 4.32
CA LEU A 167 -9.36 -13.75 4.44
C LEU A 167 -8.83 -13.48 5.85
N GLU A 168 -9.69 -13.47 6.88
CA GLU A 168 -9.29 -13.14 8.27
C GLU A 168 -8.26 -14.13 8.80
N LYS A 169 -8.48 -15.44 8.59
CA LYS A 169 -7.58 -16.48 9.09
C LYS A 169 -6.20 -16.41 8.43
N VAL A 170 -6.16 -16.31 7.10
CA VAL A 170 -4.90 -16.29 6.34
C VAL A 170 -4.14 -15.00 6.62
N THR A 171 -4.80 -13.84 6.59
CA THR A 171 -4.15 -12.56 6.86
C THR A 171 -3.58 -12.49 8.28
N LYS A 172 -4.29 -13.01 9.29
CA LYS A 172 -3.75 -13.08 10.66
C LYS A 172 -2.43 -13.83 10.74
N VAL A 173 -2.37 -15.03 10.14
CA VAL A 173 -1.15 -15.85 10.16
C VAL A 173 -0.02 -15.15 9.40
N MET A 174 -0.33 -14.62 8.20
CA MET A 174 0.65 -13.89 7.39
C MET A 174 1.20 -12.67 8.11
N MET A 175 0.33 -11.84 8.70
CA MET A 175 0.74 -10.62 9.39
C MET A 175 1.58 -10.90 10.64
N ILE A 176 1.25 -11.92 11.42
CA ILE A 176 2.07 -12.32 12.57
C ILE A 176 3.43 -12.85 12.10
N ALA A 177 3.45 -13.70 11.08
CA ALA A 177 4.70 -14.20 10.51
C ALA A 177 5.57 -13.06 9.93
N LEU A 178 4.96 -12.12 9.20
CA LEU A 178 5.61 -10.92 8.68
C LEU A 178 6.28 -10.12 9.80
N LEU A 179 5.54 -9.80 10.88
CA LEU A 179 6.07 -9.03 12.00
C LEU A 179 7.23 -9.75 12.70
N VAL A 180 7.14 -11.06 12.87
CA VAL A 180 8.23 -11.86 13.46
C VAL A 180 9.47 -11.86 12.57
N ILE A 181 9.29 -12.14 11.27
CA ILE A 181 10.41 -12.20 10.31
C ILE A 181 11.11 -10.86 10.25
N MET A 182 10.37 -9.73 10.17
CA MET A 182 10.98 -8.42 10.06
C MET A 182 11.74 -8.01 11.33
N VAL A 183 11.25 -8.37 12.53
CA VAL A 183 12.00 -8.13 13.77
C VAL A 183 13.31 -8.91 13.77
N VAL A 184 13.29 -10.17 13.36
CA VAL A 184 14.51 -11.01 13.24
C VAL A 184 15.49 -10.40 12.24
N LEU A 185 15.01 -9.94 11.06
CA LEU A 185 15.85 -9.27 10.06
C LEU A 185 16.42 -7.95 10.58
N ALA A 186 15.61 -7.11 11.24
CA ALA A 186 16.07 -5.84 11.81
C ALA A 186 17.15 -6.05 12.89
N VAL A 187 16.93 -7.01 13.78
CA VAL A 187 17.94 -7.37 14.79
C VAL A 187 19.26 -7.80 14.11
N ASN A 188 19.19 -8.66 13.10
CA ASN A 188 20.39 -9.06 12.35
C ASN A 188 21.08 -7.86 11.69
N SER A 189 20.33 -6.92 11.10
CA SER A 189 20.90 -5.74 10.45
C SER A 189 21.61 -4.78 11.42
N MET A 190 21.18 -4.71 12.68
CA MET A 190 21.82 -3.88 13.71
C MET A 190 23.24 -4.35 14.10
N PHE A 191 23.61 -5.60 13.80
CA PHE A 191 24.95 -6.12 14.03
C PHE A 191 25.89 -5.96 12.80
N MET A 192 25.41 -5.38 11.71
CA MET A 192 26.24 -5.12 10.53
C MET A 192 27.24 -3.98 10.77
N PRO A 193 28.43 -4.00 10.14
CA PRO A 193 29.45 -2.97 10.33
C PRO A 193 28.99 -1.53 10.04
N GLY A 194 28.17 -1.32 9.00
CA GLY A 194 27.61 -0.02 8.61
C GLY A 194 26.30 0.33 9.34
N ALA A 195 25.91 -0.41 10.38
CA ALA A 195 24.63 -0.20 11.05
C ALA A 195 24.52 1.21 11.68
N LYS A 196 25.57 1.70 12.30
CA LYS A 196 25.58 3.02 12.95
C LYS A 196 25.33 4.13 11.94
N GLU A 197 26.03 4.12 10.83
CA GLU A 197 25.93 5.12 9.75
C GLU A 197 24.55 5.05 9.10
N GLY A 198 24.06 3.84 8.77
CA GLY A 198 22.75 3.61 8.18
C GLY A 198 21.61 4.05 9.09
N LEU A 199 21.67 3.74 10.38
CA LEU A 199 20.69 4.17 11.36
C LEU A 199 20.72 5.68 11.59
N THR A 200 21.91 6.30 11.62
CA THR A 200 22.05 7.76 11.74
C THR A 200 21.43 8.45 10.51
N PHE A 201 21.73 7.98 9.30
CA PHE A 201 21.13 8.50 8.08
C PHE A 201 19.60 8.44 8.11
N PHE A 202 19.05 7.31 8.52
CA PHE A 202 17.63 7.03 8.45
C PHE A 202 16.81 7.67 9.57
N LEU A 203 17.33 7.73 10.80
CA LEU A 203 16.56 8.16 11.97
C LEU A 203 16.88 9.58 12.45
N VAL A 204 18.07 10.10 12.14
CA VAL A 204 18.45 11.45 12.58
C VAL A 204 18.10 12.47 11.50
N PRO A 205 17.18 13.42 11.76
CA PRO A 205 16.84 14.45 10.80
C PRO A 205 18.04 15.34 10.44
N ASP A 206 18.35 15.41 9.15
CA ASP A 206 19.38 16.26 8.58
C ASP A 206 18.74 17.27 7.61
N PHE A 207 18.55 18.50 8.08
CA PHE A 207 17.90 19.55 7.30
C PHE A 207 18.80 20.18 6.24
N GLU A 208 20.15 20.07 6.38
CA GLU A 208 21.05 20.53 5.33
C GLU A 208 20.97 19.60 4.13
N ARG A 209 21.00 18.30 4.34
CA ARG A 209 20.78 17.30 3.28
C ARG A 209 19.41 17.45 2.63
N MET A 210 18.37 17.75 3.43
CA MET A 210 17.04 18.05 2.90
C MET A 210 17.02 19.28 1.97
N LYS A 211 17.83 20.31 2.26
CA LYS A 211 17.97 21.49 1.37
C LYS A 211 18.67 21.13 0.07
N GLU A 212 19.71 20.30 0.11
CA GLU A 212 20.44 19.82 -1.07
C GLU A 212 19.55 19.03 -2.03
N VAL A 213 18.70 18.17 -1.49
CA VAL A 213 17.73 17.36 -2.25
C VAL A 213 16.56 18.20 -2.78
N GLY A 214 16.19 19.25 -2.05
CA GLY A 214 15.05 20.11 -2.33
C GLY A 214 13.91 19.94 -1.31
N ILE A 215 13.67 21.00 -0.54
CA ILE A 215 12.69 20.99 0.57
C ILE A 215 11.29 20.62 0.07
N VAL A 216 10.86 21.23 -1.04
CA VAL A 216 9.50 21.00 -1.58
C VAL A 216 9.34 19.56 -2.04
N ASN A 217 10.33 19.01 -2.75
CA ASN A 217 10.30 17.63 -3.22
C ASN A 217 10.23 16.63 -2.06
N THR A 218 11.03 16.85 -1.01
CA THR A 218 11.00 16.02 0.20
C THR A 218 9.64 16.07 0.90
N LEU A 219 9.05 17.27 1.07
CA LEU A 219 7.74 17.43 1.71
C LEU A 219 6.63 16.78 0.90
N VAL A 220 6.56 17.05 -0.40
CA VAL A 220 5.53 16.46 -1.28
C VAL A 220 5.72 14.95 -1.40
N GLY A 221 6.95 14.46 -1.49
CA GLY A 221 7.25 13.03 -1.44
C GLY A 221 6.75 12.37 -0.16
N ALA A 222 6.97 13.01 1.00
CA ALA A 222 6.50 12.51 2.29
C ALA A 222 4.96 12.52 2.40
N MET A 223 4.29 13.56 1.86
CA MET A 223 2.83 13.62 1.78
C MET A 223 2.26 12.50 0.90
N ASN A 224 2.80 12.35 -0.32
CA ASN A 224 2.37 11.30 -1.25
C ASN A 224 2.58 9.91 -0.64
N GLN A 225 3.70 9.69 0.04
CA GLN A 225 3.97 8.43 0.71
C GLN A 225 2.96 8.15 1.84
N ALA A 226 2.50 9.16 2.58
CA ALA A 226 1.48 8.99 3.62
C ALA A 226 0.10 8.57 3.06
N PHE A 227 -0.27 9.01 1.85
CA PHE A 227 -1.46 8.51 1.16
C PHE A 227 -1.28 7.09 0.64
N PHE A 228 -0.14 6.84 0.00
CA PHE A 228 0.14 5.57 -0.65
C PHE A 228 0.23 4.43 0.36
N THR A 229 0.96 4.62 1.46
CA THR A 229 1.18 3.59 2.48
C THR A 229 -0.12 3.10 3.11
N LEU A 230 -1.11 3.99 3.30
CA LEU A 230 -2.39 3.66 3.90
C LEU A 230 -3.47 3.24 2.87
N SER A 231 -3.15 3.20 1.58
CA SER A 231 -4.07 2.84 0.48
C SER A 231 -5.38 3.65 0.51
N LEU A 232 -5.29 4.97 0.78
CA LEU A 232 -6.43 5.85 0.96
C LEU A 232 -7.01 6.31 -0.39
N GLY A 233 -8.32 6.59 -0.43
CA GLY A 233 -9.00 7.16 -1.59
C GLY A 233 -9.68 6.14 -2.50
N ILE A 234 -9.25 4.89 -2.51
CA ILE A 234 -9.83 3.81 -3.33
C ILE A 234 -10.85 2.95 -2.58
N GLY A 235 -11.26 3.35 -1.37
CA GLY A 235 -12.25 2.63 -0.58
C GLY A 235 -11.76 1.32 0.04
N ALA A 236 -10.45 1.08 0.04
CA ALA A 236 -9.88 -0.13 0.62
C ALA A 236 -10.12 -0.21 2.13
N MET A 237 -10.11 0.92 2.84
CA MET A 237 -10.46 0.96 4.26
C MET A 237 -11.98 0.96 4.48
N ALA A 238 -12.78 1.48 3.55
CA ALA A 238 -14.23 1.49 3.66
C ALA A 238 -14.83 0.06 3.64
N ILE A 239 -14.26 -0.87 2.85
CA ILE A 239 -14.72 -2.26 2.86
C ILE A 239 -14.55 -2.88 4.26
N PHE A 240 -13.41 -2.65 4.93
CA PHE A 240 -13.17 -3.16 6.28
C PHE A 240 -14.03 -2.45 7.32
N GLY A 241 -14.25 -1.15 7.16
CA GLY A 241 -15.22 -0.40 7.95
C GLY A 241 -16.61 -1.05 7.93
N SER A 242 -17.04 -1.60 6.79
CA SER A 242 -18.34 -2.27 6.66
C SER A 242 -18.47 -3.59 7.44
N TYR A 243 -17.36 -4.17 7.91
CA TYR A 243 -17.31 -5.42 8.67
C TYR A 243 -17.17 -5.23 10.18
N ILE A 244 -16.86 -3.99 10.64
CA ILE A 244 -16.68 -3.69 12.06
C ILE A 244 -17.99 -3.30 12.74
N GLY A 245 -18.16 -3.74 13.99
CA GLY A 245 -19.27 -3.36 14.85
C GLY A 245 -19.12 -1.96 15.47
N LYS A 246 -20.05 -1.61 16.34
CA LYS A 246 -20.12 -0.29 17.00
C LYS A 246 -19.56 -0.27 18.43
N GLU A 247 -18.84 -1.31 18.85
CA GLU A 247 -18.30 -1.46 20.19
C GLU A 247 -17.15 -0.48 20.47
N HIS A 248 -16.41 -0.09 19.40
CA HIS A 248 -15.24 0.77 19.49
C HIS A 248 -15.38 2.02 18.61
N ALA A 249 -14.87 3.15 19.11
CA ALA A 249 -14.78 4.39 18.37
C ALA A 249 -13.72 4.27 17.27
N LEU A 250 -14.04 4.77 16.06
CA LEU A 250 -13.20 4.53 14.87
C LEU A 250 -11.86 5.24 14.92
N LEU A 251 -11.76 6.41 15.54
CA LEU A 251 -10.48 7.12 15.66
C LEU A 251 -9.41 6.25 16.36
N GLY A 252 -9.81 5.56 17.44
CA GLY A 252 -8.90 4.65 18.14
C GLY A 252 -8.49 3.44 17.32
N GLU A 253 -9.37 2.91 16.48
CA GLU A 253 -9.06 1.81 15.58
C GLU A 253 -8.11 2.27 14.46
N SER A 254 -8.35 3.45 13.88
CA SER A 254 -7.47 4.05 12.87
C SER A 254 -6.06 4.29 13.41
N VAL A 255 -5.93 4.81 14.64
CA VAL A 255 -4.62 4.98 15.31
C VAL A 255 -3.86 3.66 15.39
N ARG A 256 -4.53 2.55 15.76
CA ARG A 256 -3.87 1.24 15.85
C ARG A 256 -3.36 0.73 14.50
N VAL A 257 -4.15 0.94 13.44
CA VAL A 257 -3.74 0.56 12.09
C VAL A 257 -2.54 1.40 11.66
N VAL A 258 -2.58 2.72 11.84
CA VAL A 258 -1.48 3.64 11.50
C VAL A 258 -0.22 3.31 12.29
N VAL A 259 -0.32 3.01 13.59
CA VAL A 259 0.84 2.61 14.41
C VAL A 259 1.47 1.32 13.90
N LEU A 260 0.66 0.35 13.50
CA LEU A 260 1.17 -0.92 12.96
C LEU A 260 1.84 -0.72 11.59
N ASP A 261 1.23 0.07 10.72
CA ASP A 261 1.77 0.48 9.43
C ASP A 261 3.12 1.20 9.58
N THR A 262 3.17 2.19 10.47
CA THR A 262 4.39 2.93 10.80
C THR A 262 5.49 2.02 11.35
N PHE A 263 5.13 1.10 12.25
CA PHE A 263 6.09 0.13 12.79
C PHE A 263 6.74 -0.68 11.66
N VAL A 264 5.97 -1.14 10.70
CA VAL A 264 6.50 -1.90 9.55
C VAL A 264 7.37 -1.02 8.66
N ALA A 265 6.94 0.20 8.33
CA ALA A 265 7.72 1.13 7.50
C ALA A 265 9.09 1.45 8.14
N ILE A 266 9.08 1.83 9.42
CA ILE A 266 10.32 2.14 10.15
C ILE A 266 11.22 0.91 10.24
N THR A 267 10.67 -0.27 10.57
CA THR A 267 11.46 -1.49 10.68
C THR A 267 12.04 -1.93 9.33
N ALA A 268 11.33 -1.71 8.21
CA ALA A 268 11.88 -1.93 6.87
C ALA A 268 13.12 -1.05 6.61
N GLY A 269 13.08 0.21 7.02
CA GLY A 269 14.26 1.09 6.98
C GLY A 269 15.41 0.59 7.86
N LEU A 270 15.10 0.09 9.07
CA LEU A 270 16.11 -0.51 9.97
C LEU A 270 16.76 -1.78 9.38
N ILE A 271 16.12 -2.46 8.44
CA ILE A 271 16.68 -3.60 7.72
C ILE A 271 17.56 -3.11 6.56
N ILE A 272 17.04 -2.16 5.77
CA ILE A 272 17.62 -1.79 4.46
C ILE A 272 18.84 -0.85 4.62
N PHE A 273 18.72 0.22 5.41
CA PHE A 273 19.79 1.23 5.49
C PHE A 273 21.09 0.70 6.09
N PRO A 274 21.11 -0.07 7.20
CA PRO A 274 22.33 -0.72 7.66
C PRO A 274 23.01 -1.59 6.59
N ALA A 275 22.23 -2.32 5.82
CA ALA A 275 22.75 -3.14 4.73
C ALA A 275 23.37 -2.26 3.62
N CYS A 276 22.70 -1.19 3.19
CA CYS A 276 23.23 -0.27 2.18
C CYS A 276 24.57 0.32 2.60
N PHE A 277 24.67 0.82 3.82
CA PHE A 277 25.91 1.43 4.34
C PHE A 277 27.02 0.40 4.60
N THR A 278 26.69 -0.82 4.96
CA THR A 278 27.67 -1.90 5.15
C THR A 278 28.35 -2.28 3.83
N TYR A 279 27.57 -2.30 2.74
CA TYR A 279 28.04 -2.78 1.44
C TYR A 279 28.30 -1.64 0.43
N GLY A 280 28.22 -0.37 0.86
CA GLY A 280 28.52 0.80 0.03
C GLY A 280 27.55 1.00 -1.13
N VAL A 281 26.27 0.73 -0.91
CA VAL A 281 25.23 0.77 -1.94
C VAL A 281 24.44 2.06 -1.88
N ASP A 282 24.14 2.63 -3.05
CA ASP A 282 23.32 3.82 -3.18
C ASP A 282 21.86 3.53 -2.78
N GLN A 283 21.37 4.25 -1.78
CA GLN A 283 20.04 4.14 -1.21
C GLN A 283 18.96 4.68 -2.17
N THR A 284 19.32 5.39 -3.23
CA THR A 284 18.41 6.04 -4.19
C THR A 284 18.10 5.18 -5.41
N SER A 285 18.56 3.92 -5.46
CA SER A 285 18.53 3.06 -6.65
C SER A 285 17.14 2.48 -7.01
N GLY A 286 16.07 2.82 -6.30
CA GLY A 286 14.70 2.38 -6.64
C GLY A 286 14.49 0.86 -6.64
N PRO A 287 13.85 0.30 -7.70
CA PRO A 287 13.66 -1.16 -7.83
C PRO A 287 14.96 -1.95 -7.80
N SER A 288 16.03 -1.38 -8.33
CA SER A 288 17.36 -2.02 -8.36
C SER A 288 17.88 -2.32 -6.96
N LEU A 289 17.54 -1.49 -5.96
CA LEU A 289 17.93 -1.73 -4.56
C LEU A 289 17.40 -3.09 -4.08
N ILE A 290 16.14 -3.39 -4.34
CA ILE A 290 15.47 -4.60 -3.85
C ILE A 290 15.82 -5.84 -4.70
N PHE A 291 15.90 -5.70 -6.03
CA PHE A 291 15.99 -6.83 -6.95
C PHE A 291 17.39 -7.08 -7.53
N ILE A 292 18.33 -6.14 -7.34
CA ILE A 292 19.71 -6.30 -7.77
C ILE A 292 20.64 -6.23 -6.55
N THR A 293 20.58 -5.14 -5.80
CA THR A 293 21.56 -4.85 -4.76
C THR A 293 21.42 -5.77 -3.55
N LEU A 294 20.23 -5.86 -2.94
CA LEU A 294 20.01 -6.76 -1.78
C LEU A 294 20.25 -8.23 -2.15
N PRO A 295 19.78 -8.75 -3.31
CA PRO A 295 20.15 -10.08 -3.74
C PRO A 295 21.67 -10.31 -3.89
N ASN A 296 22.42 -9.30 -4.40
CA ASN A 296 23.88 -9.40 -4.48
C ASN A 296 24.52 -9.49 -3.09
N ILE A 297 24.01 -8.72 -2.11
CA ILE A 297 24.42 -8.83 -0.72
C ILE A 297 24.17 -10.24 -0.19
N PHE A 298 22.95 -10.75 -0.37
CA PHE A 298 22.58 -12.09 0.09
C PHE A 298 23.36 -13.22 -0.65
N ALA A 299 23.74 -13.00 -1.91
CA ALA A 299 24.55 -13.95 -2.66
C ALA A 299 25.94 -14.18 -2.06
N ASN A 300 26.50 -13.13 -1.39
CA ASN A 300 27.88 -13.09 -0.96
C ASN A 300 28.08 -13.06 0.57
N MET A 301 27.00 -12.98 1.38
CA MET A 301 27.09 -12.97 2.84
C MET A 301 26.96 -14.37 3.47
N ALA A 302 27.51 -14.53 4.67
CA ALA A 302 27.34 -15.75 5.46
C ALA A 302 25.84 -16.03 5.72
N MET A 303 25.40 -17.26 5.48
CA MET A 303 23.98 -17.66 5.55
C MET A 303 23.03 -16.82 4.68
N GLY A 304 23.53 -16.18 3.62
CA GLY A 304 22.77 -15.28 2.77
C GLY A 304 21.53 -15.94 2.12
N ARG A 305 21.60 -17.23 1.82
CA ARG A 305 20.43 -18.00 1.37
C ARG A 305 19.28 -17.94 2.39
N LEU A 306 19.57 -18.08 3.69
CA LEU A 306 18.56 -17.99 4.75
C LEU A 306 18.02 -16.56 4.88
N TRP A 307 18.92 -15.58 5.03
CA TRP A 307 18.54 -14.18 5.23
C TRP A 307 17.78 -13.61 4.04
N GLY A 308 18.24 -13.91 2.83
CA GLY A 308 17.56 -13.48 1.60
C GLY A 308 16.20 -14.16 1.43
N SER A 309 16.07 -15.45 1.77
CA SER A 309 14.78 -16.14 1.74
C SER A 309 13.79 -15.53 2.74
N LEU A 310 14.23 -15.24 3.96
CA LEU A 310 13.39 -14.56 4.97
C LEU A 310 12.99 -13.17 4.52
N PHE A 311 13.92 -12.42 3.90
CA PHE A 311 13.65 -11.08 3.39
C PHE A 311 12.58 -11.12 2.27
N PHE A 312 12.75 -11.96 1.26
CA PHE A 312 11.77 -12.05 0.17
C PHE A 312 10.46 -12.69 0.60
N LEU A 313 10.45 -13.58 1.60
CA LEU A 313 9.22 -14.07 2.20
C LEU A 313 8.45 -12.96 2.94
N PHE A 314 9.16 -12.12 3.68
CA PHE A 314 8.61 -10.91 4.31
C PHE A 314 8.00 -9.99 3.26
N MET A 315 8.73 -9.69 2.18
CA MET A 315 8.26 -8.86 1.07
C MET A 315 7.02 -9.45 0.39
N ALA A 316 7.02 -10.76 0.14
CA ALA A 316 5.89 -11.46 -0.46
C ALA A 316 4.64 -11.43 0.44
N PHE A 317 4.79 -11.59 1.75
CA PHE A 317 3.68 -11.49 2.68
C PHE A 317 3.11 -10.07 2.76
N ALA A 318 3.96 -9.05 2.75
CA ALA A 318 3.53 -7.66 2.68
C ALA A 318 2.73 -7.38 1.39
N ALA A 319 3.23 -7.82 0.24
CA ALA A 319 2.53 -7.67 -1.03
C ALA A 319 1.19 -8.43 -1.05
N LEU A 320 1.19 -9.71 -0.64
CA LEU A 320 0.00 -10.55 -0.65
C LEU A 320 -1.08 -10.04 0.31
N SER A 321 -0.75 -9.43 1.46
CA SER A 321 -1.74 -8.89 2.38
C SER A 321 -2.56 -7.77 1.75
N THR A 322 -1.93 -6.87 1.01
CA THR A 322 -2.62 -5.83 0.23
C THR A 322 -3.43 -6.41 -0.93
N VAL A 323 -2.88 -7.39 -1.66
CA VAL A 323 -3.62 -8.09 -2.74
C VAL A 323 -4.92 -8.71 -2.21
N LEU A 324 -4.85 -9.43 -1.09
CA LEU A 324 -6.02 -10.03 -0.45
C LEU A 324 -7.07 -8.98 -0.07
N ALA A 325 -6.63 -7.87 0.49
CA ALA A 325 -7.50 -6.78 0.93
C ALA A 325 -8.24 -6.12 -0.24
N VAL A 326 -7.52 -5.81 -1.31
CA VAL A 326 -8.11 -5.16 -2.50
C VAL A 326 -8.98 -6.15 -3.29
N PHE A 327 -8.61 -7.43 -3.37
CA PHE A 327 -9.45 -8.46 -4.00
C PHE A 327 -10.77 -8.63 -3.25
N GLU A 328 -10.76 -8.62 -1.92
CA GLU A 328 -12.00 -8.62 -1.14
C GLU A 328 -12.90 -7.44 -1.49
N ASN A 329 -12.32 -6.23 -1.62
CA ASN A 329 -13.07 -5.05 -2.02
C ASN A 329 -13.70 -5.24 -3.42
N ILE A 330 -12.91 -5.66 -4.41
CA ILE A 330 -13.37 -5.90 -5.80
C ILE A 330 -14.49 -6.96 -5.82
N ILE A 331 -14.29 -8.10 -5.15
CA ILE A 331 -15.26 -9.19 -5.11
C ILE A 331 -16.57 -8.73 -4.48
N CYS A 332 -16.52 -8.02 -3.36
CA CYS A 332 -17.70 -7.52 -2.67
C CYS A 332 -18.44 -6.46 -3.49
N CYS A 333 -17.71 -5.53 -4.14
CA CYS A 333 -18.31 -4.58 -5.08
C CYS A 333 -19.00 -5.32 -6.24
N GLY A 334 -18.34 -6.33 -6.81
CA GLY A 334 -18.91 -7.16 -7.86
C GLY A 334 -20.20 -7.87 -7.43
N MET A 335 -20.22 -8.45 -6.22
CA MET A 335 -21.42 -9.10 -5.65
C MET A 335 -22.57 -8.10 -5.48
N GLU A 336 -22.32 -6.90 -4.97
CA GLU A 336 -23.38 -5.89 -4.75
C GLU A 336 -23.88 -5.23 -6.04
N LEU A 337 -23.04 -5.14 -7.08
CA LEU A 337 -23.46 -4.59 -8.38
C LEU A 337 -24.28 -5.58 -9.20
N THR A 338 -23.88 -6.85 -9.21
CA THR A 338 -24.42 -7.87 -10.12
C THR A 338 -25.43 -8.81 -9.47
N GLY A 339 -25.46 -8.87 -8.13
CA GLY A 339 -26.22 -9.88 -7.39
C GLY A 339 -25.59 -11.28 -7.41
N TRP A 340 -24.39 -11.45 -7.93
CA TRP A 340 -23.70 -12.74 -7.99
C TRP A 340 -23.30 -13.22 -6.60
N ASN A 341 -23.20 -14.55 -6.46
CA ASN A 341 -22.60 -15.13 -5.28
C ASN A 341 -21.06 -14.93 -5.27
N ARG A 342 -20.42 -15.11 -4.12
CA ARG A 342 -18.98 -14.91 -3.92
C ARG A 342 -18.14 -15.74 -4.90
N GLN A 343 -18.49 -17.00 -5.12
CA GLN A 343 -17.74 -17.90 -5.99
C GLN A 343 -17.73 -17.42 -7.45
N LYS A 344 -18.91 -17.04 -7.97
CA LYS A 344 -19.03 -16.50 -9.33
C LYS A 344 -18.28 -15.18 -9.48
N SER A 345 -18.43 -14.25 -8.50
CA SER A 345 -17.72 -12.98 -8.50
C SER A 345 -16.20 -13.22 -8.46
N SER A 346 -15.73 -14.14 -7.62
CA SER A 346 -14.30 -14.50 -7.55
C SER A 346 -13.78 -15.07 -8.86
N LEU A 347 -14.51 -15.99 -9.49
CA LEU A 347 -14.11 -16.62 -10.75
C LEU A 347 -14.00 -15.62 -11.90
N VAL A 348 -15.01 -14.72 -12.03
CA VAL A 348 -14.99 -13.68 -13.08
C VAL A 348 -13.81 -12.72 -12.84
N ASN A 349 -13.60 -12.30 -11.58
CA ASN A 349 -12.50 -11.41 -11.24
C ASN A 349 -11.12 -12.08 -11.39
N PHE A 350 -11.00 -13.40 -11.23
CA PHE A 350 -9.77 -14.12 -11.53
C PHE A 350 -9.31 -13.88 -12.97
N PHE A 351 -10.19 -14.11 -13.94
CA PHE A 351 -9.84 -13.90 -15.35
C PHE A 351 -9.69 -12.42 -15.70
N LEU A 352 -10.56 -11.56 -15.15
CA LEU A 352 -10.52 -10.12 -15.42
C LEU A 352 -9.23 -9.49 -14.91
N ILE A 353 -8.78 -9.80 -13.70
CA ILE A 353 -7.55 -9.25 -13.12
C ILE A 353 -6.34 -9.76 -13.90
N ILE A 354 -6.28 -11.05 -14.27
CA ILE A 354 -5.20 -11.57 -15.13
C ILE A 354 -5.15 -10.79 -16.44
N ALA A 355 -6.28 -10.64 -17.12
CA ALA A 355 -6.33 -9.92 -18.41
C ALA A 355 -5.89 -8.46 -18.26
N LEU A 356 -6.33 -7.77 -17.20
CA LEU A 356 -5.97 -6.38 -16.92
C LEU A 356 -4.50 -6.22 -16.48
N SER A 357 -3.87 -7.24 -15.90
CA SER A 357 -2.46 -7.20 -15.49
C SER A 357 -1.49 -7.55 -16.63
N LEU A 358 -1.97 -8.11 -17.76
CA LEU A 358 -1.11 -8.43 -18.90
C LEU A 358 -0.38 -7.22 -19.49
N PRO A 359 -0.97 -6.01 -19.64
CA PRO A 359 -0.26 -4.83 -20.13
C PRO A 359 1.00 -4.51 -19.31
N CYS A 360 0.92 -4.60 -17.98
CA CYS A 360 2.07 -4.41 -17.09
C CYS A 360 3.17 -5.45 -17.34
N VAL A 361 2.80 -6.74 -17.47
CA VAL A 361 3.74 -7.83 -17.77
C VAL A 361 4.41 -7.61 -19.13
N LEU A 362 3.63 -7.27 -20.16
CA LEU A 362 4.12 -7.13 -21.54
C LEU A 362 4.89 -5.81 -21.75
N GLY A 363 4.64 -4.80 -20.93
CA GLY A 363 5.27 -3.48 -21.05
C GLY A 363 6.78 -3.47 -20.83
N TYR A 364 7.35 -4.52 -20.22
CA TYR A 364 8.79 -4.68 -20.04
C TYR A 364 9.48 -5.45 -21.18
N ASN A 365 8.71 -6.03 -22.09
CA ASN A 365 9.25 -6.93 -23.13
C ASN A 365 8.53 -6.71 -24.48
N VAL A 366 7.43 -7.41 -24.75
CA VAL A 366 6.74 -7.40 -26.08
C VAL A 366 6.18 -6.04 -26.44
N TRP A 367 5.71 -5.28 -25.44
CA TRP A 367 5.10 -3.95 -25.60
C TRP A 367 6.01 -2.82 -25.07
N ALA A 368 7.31 -3.08 -24.90
CA ALA A 368 8.25 -2.03 -24.58
C ALA A 368 8.21 -0.96 -25.68
N TRP A 369 7.88 0.28 -25.29
CA TRP A 369 7.69 1.37 -26.21
C TRP A 369 8.15 2.70 -25.60
N ASP A 370 8.95 3.44 -26.35
CA ASP A 370 9.53 4.73 -25.91
C ASP A 370 8.46 5.82 -25.64
N GLY A 371 7.23 5.65 -26.16
CA GLY A 371 6.10 6.57 -25.91
C GLY A 371 5.68 6.65 -24.43
N PHE A 372 6.10 5.68 -23.60
CA PHE A 372 5.88 5.72 -22.15
C PHE A 372 6.95 6.50 -21.38
N ALA A 373 7.97 7.03 -22.04
CA ALA A 373 9.09 7.73 -21.41
C ALA A 373 8.65 8.90 -20.52
N ILE A 374 7.58 9.61 -20.89
CA ILE A 374 6.99 10.70 -20.09
C ILE A 374 6.50 10.23 -18.69
N PHE A 375 6.21 8.95 -18.54
CA PHE A 375 5.75 8.36 -17.28
C PHE A 375 6.86 7.56 -16.55
N GLY A 376 8.04 7.41 -17.11
CA GLY A 376 9.15 6.65 -16.52
C GLY A 376 9.66 5.51 -17.39
N GLY A 377 8.99 5.21 -18.50
CA GLY A 377 9.46 4.28 -19.54
C GLY A 377 8.73 2.92 -19.60
N ALA A 378 7.89 2.59 -18.63
CA ALA A 378 7.14 1.34 -18.65
C ALA A 378 5.63 1.54 -18.45
N VAL A 379 4.83 0.55 -18.82
CA VAL A 379 3.38 0.54 -18.56
C VAL A 379 3.09 0.64 -17.06
N LEU A 380 3.89 -0.03 -16.22
CA LEU A 380 3.78 0.07 -14.76
C LEU A 380 3.83 1.51 -14.26
N ASP A 381 4.70 2.35 -14.84
CA ASP A 381 4.85 3.74 -14.41
C ASP A 381 3.60 4.57 -14.74
N VAL A 382 2.92 4.27 -15.86
CA VAL A 382 1.62 4.86 -16.19
C VAL A 382 0.55 4.42 -15.21
N GLU A 383 0.49 3.13 -14.89
CA GLU A 383 -0.48 2.56 -13.95
C GLU A 383 -0.28 3.11 -12.54
N ASP A 384 0.98 3.17 -12.04
CA ASP A 384 1.31 3.79 -10.74
C ASP A 384 0.97 5.28 -10.72
N PHE A 385 1.23 6.03 -11.80
CA PHE A 385 0.83 7.43 -11.90
C PHE A 385 -0.69 7.61 -11.77
N LEU A 386 -1.48 6.82 -12.50
CA LEU A 386 -2.95 6.87 -12.43
C LEU A 386 -3.48 6.54 -11.04
N VAL A 387 -2.82 5.66 -10.30
CA VAL A 387 -3.20 5.32 -8.94
C VAL A 387 -2.64 6.34 -7.95
N SER A 388 -1.31 6.47 -7.85
CA SER A 388 -0.64 7.21 -6.78
C SER A 388 -0.82 8.72 -6.89
N THR A 389 -0.81 9.28 -8.12
CA THR A 389 -0.91 10.73 -8.33
C THR A 389 -2.35 11.20 -8.55
N LEU A 390 -3.21 10.37 -9.17
CA LEU A 390 -4.59 10.77 -9.46
C LEU A 390 -5.61 10.14 -8.49
N SER A 391 -5.71 8.80 -8.47
CA SER A 391 -6.84 8.12 -7.81
C SER A 391 -6.80 8.26 -6.28
N LEU A 392 -5.64 8.14 -5.64
CA LEU A 392 -5.52 8.20 -4.18
C LEU A 392 -5.82 9.62 -3.65
N PRO A 393 -5.20 10.72 -4.15
CA PRO A 393 -5.49 12.07 -3.65
C PRO A 393 -6.93 12.52 -3.98
N LEU A 394 -7.40 12.31 -5.21
CA LEU A 394 -8.77 12.70 -5.60
C LEU A 394 -9.82 11.92 -4.82
N GLY A 395 -9.64 10.62 -4.68
CA GLY A 395 -10.53 9.77 -3.89
C GLY A 395 -10.57 10.19 -2.42
N SER A 396 -9.42 10.48 -1.84
CA SER A 396 -9.30 11.00 -0.47
C SER A 396 -10.02 12.33 -0.31
N LEU A 397 -9.88 13.24 -1.29
CA LEU A 397 -10.59 14.52 -1.29
C LEU A 397 -12.11 14.33 -1.33
N VAL A 398 -12.61 13.37 -2.12
CA VAL A 398 -14.05 13.10 -2.19
C VAL A 398 -14.57 12.51 -0.87
N TYR A 399 -13.86 11.55 -0.24
CA TYR A 399 -14.23 11.05 1.09
C TYR A 399 -14.29 12.18 2.12
N LEU A 400 -13.28 13.05 2.10
CA LEU A 400 -13.20 14.20 2.98
C LEU A 400 -14.40 15.13 2.79
N LEU A 401 -14.64 15.62 1.56
CA LEU A 401 -15.75 16.53 1.25
C LEU A 401 -17.12 15.90 1.56
N PHE A 402 -17.29 14.61 1.29
CA PHE A 402 -18.52 13.89 1.62
C PHE A 402 -18.79 13.83 3.12
N CYS A 403 -17.77 13.59 3.93
CA CYS A 403 -17.93 13.49 5.38
C CYS A 403 -18.14 14.82 6.08
N VAL A 404 -17.52 15.92 5.59
CA VAL A 404 -17.50 17.18 6.35
C VAL A 404 -18.45 18.25 5.82
N THR A 405 -18.87 18.19 4.53
CA THR A 405 -19.68 19.24 3.93
C THR A 405 -21.18 19.01 4.12
N ARG A 406 -21.93 20.11 4.13
CA ARG A 406 -23.41 20.06 4.16
C ARG A 406 -24.03 19.47 2.90
N TRP A 407 -23.28 19.42 1.82
CA TRP A 407 -23.67 18.82 0.53
C TRP A 407 -23.37 17.32 0.42
N GLY A 408 -22.75 16.75 1.44
CA GLY A 408 -22.51 15.33 1.56
C GLY A 408 -23.31 14.71 2.72
N TRP A 409 -22.72 13.70 3.35
CA TRP A 409 -23.26 13.06 4.55
C TRP A 409 -23.29 14.02 5.74
N GLY A 410 -22.24 14.87 5.86
CA GLY A 410 -22.16 15.99 6.77
C GLY A 410 -21.47 15.68 8.08
N TRP A 411 -20.84 16.73 8.66
CA TRP A 411 -20.01 16.66 9.87
C TRP A 411 -20.69 15.96 11.05
N ASP A 412 -21.95 16.31 11.34
CA ASP A 412 -22.63 15.82 12.55
C ASP A 412 -22.90 14.31 12.47
N ASN A 413 -23.31 13.80 11.30
CA ASN A 413 -23.47 12.39 11.06
C ASN A 413 -22.14 11.65 11.13
N TYR A 414 -21.11 12.17 10.46
CA TYR A 414 -19.76 11.62 10.47
C TYR A 414 -19.20 11.55 11.90
N LYS A 415 -19.23 12.66 12.65
CA LYS A 415 -18.74 12.72 14.04
C LYS A 415 -19.50 11.76 14.95
N LYS A 416 -20.81 11.69 14.82
CA LYS A 416 -21.65 10.75 15.59
C LYS A 416 -21.22 9.31 15.33
N GLU A 417 -21.03 8.94 14.07
CA GLU A 417 -20.59 7.59 13.70
C GLU A 417 -19.18 7.28 14.25
N VAL A 418 -18.20 8.17 14.01
CA VAL A 418 -16.82 7.98 14.50
C VAL A 418 -16.77 7.80 16.00
N ASN A 419 -17.57 8.58 16.74
CA ASN A 419 -17.59 8.59 18.20
C ASN A 419 -18.48 7.49 18.82
N THR A 420 -19.14 6.67 18.02
CA THR A 420 -19.91 5.53 18.51
C THR A 420 -18.98 4.44 19.04
N GLY A 421 -19.27 3.94 20.25
CA GLY A 421 -18.48 2.94 20.95
C GLY A 421 -17.45 3.51 21.93
N LYS A 422 -16.60 2.63 22.50
CA LYS A 422 -15.57 2.99 23.50
C LYS A 422 -14.24 3.35 22.80
N GLY A 423 -13.48 4.28 23.36
CA GLY A 423 -12.13 4.64 22.88
C GLY A 423 -11.94 6.12 22.57
N LEU A 424 -10.93 6.45 21.78
CA LEU A 424 -10.60 7.82 21.39
C LEU A 424 -11.75 8.45 20.61
N LYS A 425 -12.09 9.67 20.99
CA LYS A 425 -13.20 10.45 20.39
C LYS A 425 -12.67 11.59 19.54
N MET A 426 -13.40 11.90 18.47
CA MET A 426 -13.17 13.07 17.66
C MET A 426 -13.80 14.29 18.31
N HIS A 427 -13.04 15.39 18.40
CA HIS A 427 -13.46 16.64 19.04
C HIS A 427 -13.88 17.70 18.02
N ASP A 428 -14.71 18.69 18.43
CA ASP A 428 -15.23 19.72 17.55
C ASP A 428 -14.17 20.67 17.01
N TRP A 429 -13.07 20.90 17.73
CA TRP A 429 -11.98 21.75 17.24
C TRP A 429 -11.37 21.22 15.93
N MET A 430 -11.45 19.89 15.69
CA MET A 430 -10.96 19.28 14.45
C MET A 430 -11.80 19.65 13.22
N ARG A 431 -13.05 20.12 13.42
CA ARG A 431 -13.97 20.45 12.33
C ARG A 431 -13.38 21.48 11.37
N GLY A 432 -12.83 22.57 11.90
CA GLY A 432 -12.24 23.65 11.08
C GLY A 432 -11.10 23.13 10.21
N TYR A 433 -10.20 22.35 10.81
CA TYR A 433 -9.09 21.73 10.09
C TYR A 433 -9.57 20.76 9.00
N LEU A 434 -10.47 19.85 9.33
CA LEU A 434 -10.97 18.84 8.40
C LEU A 434 -11.86 19.42 7.29
N THR A 435 -12.52 20.56 7.54
CA THR A 435 -13.41 21.20 6.55
C THR A 435 -12.66 22.12 5.58
N TYR A 436 -11.61 22.78 6.03
CA TYR A 436 -10.90 23.80 5.23
C TYR A 436 -9.43 23.48 5.02
N GLY A 437 -8.69 23.16 6.08
CA GLY A 437 -7.25 22.95 6.02
C GLY A 437 -6.87 21.70 5.22
N LEU A 438 -7.42 20.55 5.62
CA LEU A 438 -7.10 19.27 5.00
C LEU A 438 -7.46 19.20 3.50
N PRO A 439 -8.64 19.69 3.03
CA PRO A 439 -8.95 19.70 1.60
C PRO A 439 -7.97 20.56 0.78
N LEU A 440 -7.51 21.68 1.32
CA LEU A 440 -6.53 22.53 0.63
C LEU A 440 -5.17 21.84 0.50
N ILE A 441 -4.74 21.13 1.55
CA ILE A 441 -3.47 20.36 1.52
C ILE A 441 -3.57 19.23 0.50
N VAL A 442 -4.66 18.48 0.49
CA VAL A 442 -4.85 17.38 -0.48
C VAL A 442 -4.92 17.91 -1.92
N LEU A 443 -5.60 19.02 -2.14
CA LEU A 443 -5.66 19.67 -3.45
C LEU A 443 -4.28 20.16 -3.89
N PHE A 444 -3.50 20.75 -2.98
CA PHE A 444 -2.12 21.16 -3.26
C PHE A 444 -1.25 19.97 -3.69
N ILE A 445 -1.31 18.86 -2.98
CA ILE A 445 -0.56 17.65 -3.31
C ILE A 445 -0.93 17.14 -4.71
N PHE A 446 -2.23 17.10 -5.00
CA PHE A 446 -2.74 16.67 -6.31
C PHE A 446 -2.25 17.57 -7.44
N VAL A 447 -2.40 18.90 -7.30
CA VAL A 447 -1.97 19.86 -8.32
C VAL A 447 -0.46 19.85 -8.49
N PHE A 448 0.29 19.78 -7.39
CA PHE A 448 1.75 19.73 -7.45
C PHE A 448 2.25 18.43 -8.12
N GLY A 449 1.64 17.29 -7.84
CA GLY A 449 1.99 16.03 -8.49
C GLY A 449 1.77 16.06 -10.01
N LEU A 450 0.74 16.77 -10.48
CA LEU A 450 0.53 17.01 -11.91
C LEU A 450 1.57 18.00 -12.50
N TYR A 451 1.86 19.07 -11.78
CA TYR A 451 2.86 20.06 -12.19
C TYR A 451 4.24 19.41 -12.35
N ASP A 452 4.70 18.70 -11.34
CA ASP A 452 5.99 17.98 -11.32
C ASP A 452 6.10 16.99 -12.49
N LYS A 453 5.01 16.31 -12.82
CA LYS A 453 5.01 15.29 -13.88
C LYS A 453 5.02 15.85 -15.30
N PHE A 454 4.31 16.96 -15.54
CA PHE A 454 4.08 17.45 -16.90
C PHE A 454 4.75 18.79 -17.24
N ILE A 455 5.23 19.52 -16.25
CA ILE A 455 5.74 20.89 -16.43
C ILE A 455 7.16 21.06 -15.92
N ALA A 456 7.53 20.42 -14.78
CA ALA A 456 8.87 20.41 -14.24
C ALA A 456 9.74 19.34 -14.90
#